data_b4cbc8c80e9e8a63adf1de56c2a2844c
#
_entry.id   b4cbc8c80e9e8a63adf1de56c2a2844c
#
_cell.length_a   1.000
_cell.length_b   1.000
_cell.length_c   1.000
_cell.angle_alpha   90.00
_cell.angle_beta   90.00
_cell.angle_gamma   90.00
#
_symmetry.space_group_name_H-M   'P 1'
#
loop_
_entity.id
_entity.type
_entity.pdbx_description
1 polymer ?
#
loop_
_entity_poly.entity_id
_entity_poly.type
_entity_poly.pdbx_seq_one_letter_code
_entity_poly.pdbx_strand_id
1 'polypeptide(L)'
;DRCLCVDEKCNVITGDHILYIYGCYMKERGKLLTNTVVTTVMSNFGLYKAFDEKGIGYAKTAVGDKYVYEYMAKNGCRIGGEQSGHIIFSKYASTGDGILTSLKMMEVMLAKKKPMSELAAPLKIYPQVLENVRVTDKKAAQNDPAVQEVVSKVAEALGDTGRILVRESGT
;
A
#
# COMPACT_ATOMS: atom_id res chain seq x y z
N ASP A 1 -0.59 11.80 -12.17
CA ASP A 1 0.28 11.28 -11.13
C ASP A 1 -0.13 9.90 -10.64
N ARG A 2 -1.42 9.55 -10.64
CA ARG A 2 -1.97 8.27 -10.17
C ARG A 2 -2.29 7.33 -11.31
N CYS A 3 -2.27 6.03 -11.03
CA CYS A 3 -2.75 4.97 -11.90
C CYS A 3 -3.61 4.00 -11.09
N LEU A 4 -4.81 3.77 -11.57
CA LEU A 4 -5.64 2.63 -11.19
C LEU A 4 -5.85 1.80 -12.44
N CYS A 5 -5.84 0.49 -12.30
CA CYS A 5 -6.15 -0.40 -13.40
C CYS A 5 -7.55 -1.01 -13.23
N VAL A 6 -8.09 -1.52 -14.31
CA VAL A 6 -9.31 -2.33 -14.30
C VAL A 6 -8.98 -3.63 -15.00
N ASP A 7 -9.34 -4.74 -14.39
CA ASP A 7 -9.14 -6.06 -14.99
C ASP A 7 -10.21 -6.37 -16.05
N GLU A 8 -10.03 -7.46 -16.76
CA GLU A 8 -10.98 -7.93 -17.79
C GLU A 8 -12.34 -8.40 -17.24
N LYS A 9 -12.49 -8.43 -15.92
CA LYS A 9 -13.75 -8.72 -15.20
C LYS A 9 -14.39 -7.46 -14.60
N CYS A 10 -13.89 -6.28 -14.98
CA CYS A 10 -14.32 -4.98 -14.47
C CYS A 10 -14.05 -4.75 -12.97
N ASN A 11 -13.12 -5.47 -12.35
CA ASN A 11 -12.70 -5.19 -10.98
C ASN A 11 -11.63 -4.10 -10.97
N VAL A 12 -11.73 -3.20 -10.00
CA VAL A 12 -10.72 -2.15 -9.79
C VAL A 12 -9.47 -2.73 -9.15
N ILE A 13 -8.34 -2.51 -9.78
CA ILE A 13 -7.01 -2.87 -9.32
C ILE A 13 -6.37 -1.63 -8.71
N THR A 14 -6.34 -1.56 -7.39
CA THR A 14 -5.86 -0.42 -6.62
C THR A 14 -4.32 -0.34 -6.56
N GLY A 15 -3.79 0.75 -5.99
CA GLY A 15 -2.36 0.88 -5.77
C GLY A 15 -1.75 -0.26 -4.94
N ASP A 16 -2.50 -0.84 -3.99
CA ASP A 16 -2.03 -2.00 -3.24
C ASP A 16 -1.80 -3.22 -4.13
N HIS A 17 -2.69 -3.48 -5.08
CA HIS A 17 -2.49 -4.54 -6.07
C HIS A 17 -1.27 -4.26 -6.95
N ILE A 18 -1.11 -3.02 -7.40
CA ILE A 18 0.04 -2.60 -8.22
C ILE A 18 1.35 -2.82 -7.47
N LEU A 19 1.42 -2.37 -6.21
CA LEU A 19 2.59 -2.58 -5.34
C LEU A 19 2.90 -4.06 -5.14
N TYR A 20 1.88 -4.88 -4.92
CA TYR A 20 2.03 -6.33 -4.79
C TYR A 20 2.56 -6.98 -6.08
N ILE A 21 1.88 -6.74 -7.19
CA ILE A 21 2.21 -7.35 -8.49
C ILE A 21 3.63 -6.97 -8.91
N TYR A 22 3.95 -5.67 -8.87
CA TYR A 22 5.26 -5.21 -9.33
C TYR A 22 6.37 -5.52 -8.33
N GLY A 23 6.07 -5.50 -7.02
CA GLY A 23 7.01 -5.94 -5.98
C GLY A 23 7.42 -7.40 -6.13
N CYS A 24 6.45 -8.29 -6.37
CA CYS A 24 6.71 -9.70 -6.66
C CYS A 24 7.53 -9.87 -7.96
N TYR A 25 7.16 -9.16 -9.01
CA TYR A 25 7.87 -9.19 -10.29
C TYR A 25 9.33 -8.72 -10.16
N MET A 26 9.57 -7.66 -9.41
CA MET A 26 10.93 -7.19 -9.13
C MET A 26 11.74 -8.21 -8.33
N LYS A 27 11.12 -8.83 -7.32
CA LYS A 27 11.78 -9.86 -6.48
C LYS A 27 12.23 -11.05 -7.33
N GLU A 28 11.33 -11.60 -8.13
CA GLU A 28 11.63 -12.74 -9.02
C GLU A 28 12.79 -12.46 -10.00
N ARG A 29 12.96 -11.20 -10.39
CA ARG A 29 14.03 -10.77 -11.30
C ARG A 29 15.30 -10.29 -10.58
N GLY A 30 15.38 -10.42 -9.26
CA GLY A 30 16.50 -9.91 -8.46
C GLY A 30 16.65 -8.38 -8.48
N LYS A 31 15.58 -7.65 -8.81
CA LYS A 31 15.60 -6.17 -8.93
C LYS A 31 15.04 -5.44 -7.71
N LEU A 32 14.45 -6.16 -6.75
CA LEU A 32 14.02 -5.62 -5.47
C LEU A 32 15.20 -5.60 -4.49
N LEU A 33 16.16 -4.70 -4.72
CA LEU A 33 17.49 -4.72 -4.10
C LEU A 33 17.49 -4.76 -2.57
N THR A 34 16.54 -4.06 -1.93
CA THR A 34 16.39 -4.04 -0.48
C THR A 34 15.41 -5.09 0.03
N ASN A 35 14.88 -5.91 -0.88
CA ASN A 35 13.74 -6.81 -0.61
C ASN A 35 12.56 -6.13 0.09
N THR A 36 12.37 -4.82 -0.13
CA THR A 36 11.39 -4.01 0.59
C THR A 36 10.56 -3.16 -0.37
N VAL A 37 9.24 -3.17 -0.17
CA VAL A 37 8.28 -2.27 -0.80
C VAL A 37 7.83 -1.24 0.23
N VAL A 38 7.84 0.04 -0.14
CA VAL A 38 7.42 1.12 0.75
C VAL A 38 5.95 1.45 0.50
N THR A 39 5.15 1.50 1.54
CA THR A 39 3.74 1.87 1.47
C THR A 39 3.35 2.78 2.62
N THR A 40 2.08 3.15 2.75
CA THR A 40 1.59 3.97 3.86
C THR A 40 0.75 3.16 4.84
N VAL A 41 0.49 3.75 5.99
CA VAL A 41 -0.42 3.17 7.00
C VAL A 41 -1.85 2.94 6.49
N MET A 42 -2.21 3.48 5.31
CA MET A 42 -3.54 3.32 4.70
C MET A 42 -3.67 2.07 3.83
N SER A 43 -2.59 1.42 3.44
CA SER A 43 -2.66 0.19 2.64
C SER A 43 -3.49 -0.88 3.33
N ASN A 44 -4.22 -1.66 2.55
CA ASN A 44 -5.04 -2.73 3.09
C ASN A 44 -4.21 -3.76 3.86
N PHE A 45 -4.77 -4.30 4.92
CA PHE A 45 -4.09 -5.30 5.76
C PHE A 45 -3.66 -6.53 4.95
N GLY A 46 -4.44 -6.90 3.93
CA GLY A 46 -4.11 -8.00 3.04
C GLY A 46 -2.81 -7.84 2.28
N LEU A 47 -2.41 -6.59 1.96
CA LEU A 47 -1.12 -6.34 1.31
C LEU A 47 0.05 -6.81 2.17
N TYR A 48 0.00 -6.53 3.47
CA TYR A 48 1.07 -6.95 4.39
C TYR A 48 1.15 -8.46 4.51
N LYS A 49 0.01 -9.12 4.67
CA LYS A 49 -0.07 -10.60 4.70
C LYS A 49 0.48 -11.22 3.41
N ALA A 50 0.10 -10.67 2.25
CA ALA A 50 0.59 -11.16 0.98
C ALA A 50 2.11 -10.95 0.80
N PHE A 51 2.66 -9.87 1.33
CA PHE A 51 4.11 -9.68 1.35
C PHE A 51 4.82 -10.65 2.30
N ASP A 52 4.26 -10.88 3.49
CA ASP A 52 4.80 -11.87 4.43
C ASP A 52 4.88 -13.26 3.77
N GLU A 53 3.81 -13.70 3.11
CA GLU A 53 3.76 -14.98 2.36
C GLU A 53 4.80 -15.06 1.23
N LYS A 54 5.13 -13.92 0.62
CA LYS A 54 6.16 -13.85 -0.43
C LYS A 54 7.56 -13.60 0.11
N GLY A 55 7.73 -13.44 1.42
CA GLY A 55 9.00 -13.06 2.03
C GLY A 55 9.52 -11.70 1.53
N ILE A 56 8.61 -10.78 1.19
CA ILE A 56 8.93 -9.39 0.82
C ILE A 56 8.78 -8.52 2.06
N GLY A 57 9.83 -7.78 2.40
CA GLY A 57 9.76 -6.77 3.44
C GLY A 57 8.92 -5.58 3.02
N TYR A 58 8.33 -4.89 3.98
CA TYR A 58 7.59 -3.66 3.72
C TYR A 58 7.83 -2.60 4.78
N ALA A 59 7.79 -1.34 4.37
CA ALA A 59 7.83 -0.20 5.27
C ALA A 59 6.51 0.57 5.20
N LYS A 60 5.99 0.96 6.37
CA LYS A 60 4.75 1.74 6.52
C LYS A 60 5.12 3.18 6.88
N THR A 61 4.86 4.12 6.00
CA THR A 61 5.04 5.54 6.27
C THR A 61 3.74 6.22 6.68
N ALA A 62 3.82 7.46 7.13
CA ALA A 62 2.67 8.34 7.17
C ALA A 62 2.09 8.53 5.76
N VAL A 63 0.82 8.95 5.68
CA VAL A 63 0.13 9.24 4.41
C VAL A 63 0.76 10.44 3.74
N GLY A 64 1.06 10.31 2.46
CA GLY A 64 1.65 11.33 1.61
C GLY A 64 2.88 10.81 0.85
N ASP A 65 2.91 11.07 -0.45
CA ASP A 65 3.96 10.65 -1.37
C ASP A 65 5.35 11.11 -0.92
N LYS A 66 5.43 12.30 -0.31
CA LYS A 66 6.67 12.84 0.28
C LYS A 66 7.30 11.86 1.28
N TYR A 67 6.52 11.33 2.21
CA TYR A 67 7.03 10.41 3.24
C TYR A 67 7.44 9.07 2.65
N VAL A 68 6.71 8.61 1.64
CA VAL A 68 7.05 7.40 0.89
C VAL A 68 8.41 7.60 0.20
N TYR A 69 8.57 8.70 -0.55
CA TYR A 69 9.81 8.98 -1.26
C TYR A 69 11.01 9.21 -0.33
N GLU A 70 10.82 9.99 0.75
CA GLU A 70 11.88 10.21 1.74
C GLU A 70 12.41 8.89 2.34
N TYR A 71 11.49 7.98 2.68
CA TYR A 71 11.87 6.66 3.16
C TYR A 71 12.62 5.85 2.09
N MET A 72 12.09 5.86 0.85
CA MET A 72 12.71 5.16 -0.28
C MET A 72 14.14 5.66 -0.54
N ALA A 73 14.33 6.97 -0.59
CA ALA A 73 15.63 7.59 -0.84
C ALA A 73 16.64 7.26 0.26
N LYS A 74 16.22 7.36 1.52
CA LYS A 74 17.07 7.08 2.68
C LYS A 74 17.51 5.62 2.75
N ASN A 75 16.66 4.68 2.35
CA ASN A 75 16.88 3.25 2.51
C ASN A 75 17.20 2.52 1.18
N GLY A 76 17.30 3.24 0.06
CA GLY A 76 17.62 2.66 -1.24
C GLY A 76 16.52 1.78 -1.84
N CYS A 77 15.26 1.96 -1.40
CA CYS A 77 14.12 1.19 -1.90
C CYS A 77 13.76 1.59 -3.33
N ARG A 78 13.37 0.62 -4.15
CA ARG A 78 13.15 0.80 -5.59
C ARG A 78 11.71 1.06 -5.99
N ILE A 79 10.77 0.68 -5.15
CA ILE A 79 9.34 0.85 -5.37
C ILE A 79 8.66 1.25 -4.07
N GLY A 80 7.72 2.16 -4.16
CA GLY A 80 6.83 2.54 -3.08
C GLY A 80 5.59 3.25 -3.62
N GLY A 81 4.62 3.46 -2.77
CA GLY A 81 3.39 4.15 -3.18
C GLY A 81 2.27 4.03 -2.17
N GLU A 82 1.08 4.38 -2.64
CA GLU A 82 -0.13 4.45 -1.85
C GLU A 82 -1.27 3.63 -2.48
N GLN A 83 -2.19 3.17 -1.67
CA GLN A 83 -3.44 2.50 -2.10
C GLN A 83 -4.19 3.31 -3.17
N SER A 84 -4.09 4.64 -3.13
CA SER A 84 -4.72 5.57 -4.08
C SER A 84 -4.18 5.49 -5.51
N GLY A 85 -3.13 4.69 -5.76
CA GLY A 85 -2.51 4.53 -7.07
C GLY A 85 -1.34 5.48 -7.35
N HIS A 86 -0.88 6.23 -6.36
CA HIS A 86 0.33 7.05 -6.46
C HIS A 86 1.54 6.14 -6.26
N ILE A 87 2.19 5.73 -7.36
CA ILE A 87 3.28 4.75 -7.35
C ILE A 87 4.58 5.39 -7.80
N ILE A 88 5.63 5.20 -7.03
CA ILE A 88 6.97 5.75 -7.25
C ILE A 88 7.93 4.62 -7.64
N PHE A 89 8.59 4.77 -8.75
CA PHE A 89 9.71 3.93 -9.19
C PHE A 89 10.99 4.74 -9.11
N SER A 90 11.74 4.64 -8.01
CA SER A 90 12.87 5.53 -7.70
C SER A 90 14.01 5.52 -8.74
N LYS A 91 14.04 4.50 -9.60
CA LYS A 91 14.98 4.46 -10.74
C LYS A 91 14.67 5.51 -11.80
N TYR A 92 13.40 5.95 -11.91
CA TYR A 92 12.93 6.77 -13.02
C TYR A 92 12.45 8.16 -12.56
N ALA A 93 11.84 8.25 -11.38
CA ALA A 93 11.29 9.50 -10.87
C ALA A 93 11.30 9.54 -9.33
N SER A 94 11.28 10.76 -8.78
CA SER A 94 11.16 11.03 -7.34
C SER A 94 9.71 11.19 -6.87
N THR A 95 8.76 11.10 -7.77
CA THR A 95 7.31 11.25 -7.51
C THR A 95 6.54 10.16 -8.24
N GLY A 96 5.25 10.03 -7.92
CA GLY A 96 4.35 9.13 -8.62
C GLY A 96 4.14 9.53 -10.08
N ASP A 97 4.15 8.53 -10.95
CA ASP A 97 3.92 8.70 -12.38
C ASP A 97 2.94 7.63 -12.87
N GLY A 98 1.70 8.07 -13.16
CA GLY A 98 0.63 7.18 -13.59
C GLY A 98 0.86 6.57 -14.97
N ILE A 99 1.48 7.31 -15.90
CA ILE A 99 1.80 6.80 -17.23
C ILE A 99 2.90 5.74 -17.13
N LEU A 100 3.97 6.03 -16.41
CA LEU A 100 5.03 5.05 -16.15
C LEU A 100 4.46 3.81 -15.46
N THR A 101 3.58 4.00 -14.46
CA THR A 101 2.96 2.89 -13.74
C THR A 101 2.14 2.00 -14.67
N SER A 102 1.35 2.58 -15.57
CA SER A 102 0.57 1.81 -16.56
C SER A 102 1.48 0.99 -17.48
N LEU A 103 2.55 1.58 -18.00
CA LEU A 103 3.54 0.87 -18.82
C LEU A 103 4.23 -0.26 -18.03
N LYS A 104 4.52 -0.05 -16.76
CA LYS A 104 5.09 -1.07 -15.89
C LYS A 104 4.14 -2.22 -15.63
N MET A 105 2.84 -1.97 -15.51
CA MET A 105 1.84 -3.03 -15.38
C MET A 105 1.71 -3.83 -16.68
N MET A 106 1.71 -3.18 -17.85
CA MET A 106 1.74 -3.87 -19.15
C MET A 106 3.00 -4.72 -19.33
N GLU A 107 4.17 -4.23 -18.89
CA GLU A 107 5.42 -4.99 -18.86
C GLU A 107 5.24 -6.32 -18.11
N VAL A 108 4.60 -6.30 -16.93
CA VAL A 108 4.36 -7.51 -16.14
C VAL A 108 3.41 -8.46 -16.85
N MET A 109 2.29 -7.94 -17.38
CA MET A 109 1.30 -8.75 -18.12
C MET A 109 1.94 -9.49 -19.30
N LEU A 110 2.73 -8.78 -20.08
CA LEU A 110 3.43 -9.36 -21.25
C LEU A 110 4.48 -10.40 -20.82
N ALA A 111 5.29 -10.07 -19.81
CA ALA A 111 6.34 -10.97 -19.34
C ALA A 111 5.80 -12.25 -18.69
N LYS A 112 4.67 -12.14 -17.98
CA LYS A 112 4.01 -13.28 -17.32
C LYS A 112 3.02 -14.00 -18.22
N LYS A 113 2.62 -13.39 -19.33
CA LYS A 113 1.55 -13.88 -20.22
C LYS A 113 0.25 -14.16 -19.45
N LYS A 114 -0.10 -13.26 -18.53
CA LYS A 114 -1.27 -13.37 -17.65
C LYS A 114 -2.12 -12.12 -17.70
N PRO A 115 -3.45 -12.26 -17.67
CA PRO A 115 -4.36 -11.14 -17.53
C PRO A 115 -4.22 -10.51 -16.13
N MET A 116 -4.73 -9.28 -15.98
CA MET A 116 -4.62 -8.51 -14.74
C MET A 116 -5.30 -9.21 -13.57
N SER A 117 -6.47 -9.85 -13.79
CA SER A 117 -7.19 -10.56 -12.73
C SER A 117 -6.37 -11.70 -12.12
N GLU A 118 -5.60 -12.43 -12.94
CA GLU A 118 -4.73 -13.51 -12.43
C GLU A 118 -3.52 -12.97 -11.66
N LEU A 119 -2.97 -11.83 -12.10
CA LEU A 119 -1.86 -11.18 -11.40
C LEU A 119 -2.29 -10.61 -10.04
N ALA A 120 -3.52 -10.11 -9.95
CA ALA A 120 -4.08 -9.54 -8.73
C ALA A 120 -4.65 -10.59 -7.76
N ALA A 121 -5.11 -11.73 -8.26
CA ALA A 121 -5.81 -12.76 -7.48
C ALA A 121 -5.10 -13.21 -6.19
N PRO A 122 -3.76 -13.30 -6.12
CA PRO A 122 -3.11 -13.70 -4.87
C PRO A 122 -3.20 -12.65 -3.75
N LEU A 123 -3.49 -11.39 -4.06
CA LEU A 123 -3.71 -10.36 -3.05
C LEU A 123 -5.16 -10.37 -2.58
N LYS A 124 -5.40 -10.93 -1.40
CA LYS A 124 -6.72 -10.91 -0.77
C LYS A 124 -6.94 -9.57 -0.07
N ILE A 125 -7.93 -8.81 -0.54
CA ILE A 125 -8.34 -7.57 0.12
C ILE A 125 -9.24 -7.90 1.32
N TYR A 126 -8.82 -7.48 2.50
CA TYR A 126 -9.62 -7.61 3.72
C TYR A 126 -10.69 -6.52 3.78
N PRO A 127 -11.88 -6.82 4.32
CA PRO A 127 -12.90 -5.82 4.56
C PRO A 127 -12.35 -4.64 5.37
N GLN A 128 -12.69 -3.42 4.95
CA GLN A 128 -12.23 -2.20 5.60
C GLN A 128 -13.40 -1.26 5.81
N VAL A 129 -13.53 -0.74 7.02
CA VAL A 129 -14.47 0.33 7.38
C VAL A 129 -13.66 1.61 7.59
N LEU A 130 -14.10 2.70 7.01
CA LEU A 130 -13.54 4.03 7.19
C LEU A 130 -14.63 4.97 7.69
N GLU A 131 -14.46 5.46 8.92
CA GLU A 131 -15.38 6.40 9.54
C GLU A 131 -14.67 7.73 9.82
N ASN A 132 -15.33 8.82 9.46
CA ASN A 132 -14.85 10.16 9.75
C ASN A 132 -15.67 10.79 10.86
N VAL A 133 -15.04 11.07 11.99
CA VAL A 133 -15.68 11.70 13.15
C VAL A 133 -15.25 13.16 13.24
N ARG A 134 -16.23 14.07 13.30
CA ARG A 134 -15.95 15.50 13.52
C ARG A 134 -15.70 15.74 15.00
N VAL A 135 -14.58 16.38 15.31
CA VAL A 135 -14.18 16.77 16.67
C VAL A 135 -13.71 18.21 16.70
N THR A 136 -13.82 18.87 17.82
CA THR A 136 -13.37 20.26 18.00
C THR A 136 -11.85 20.37 18.10
N ASP A 137 -11.21 19.40 18.74
CA ASP A 137 -9.75 19.29 18.86
C ASP A 137 -9.32 17.89 18.46
N LYS A 138 -8.65 17.78 17.30
CA LYS A 138 -8.21 16.49 16.75
C LYS A 138 -7.18 15.80 17.65
N LYS A 139 -6.23 16.57 18.20
CA LYS A 139 -5.16 16.02 19.04
C LYS A 139 -5.68 15.60 20.39
N ALA A 140 -6.54 16.40 21.01
CA ALA A 140 -7.17 16.05 22.28
C ALA A 140 -7.99 14.78 22.13
N ALA A 141 -8.83 14.68 21.09
CA ALA A 141 -9.66 13.50 20.83
C ALA A 141 -8.83 12.25 20.56
N GLN A 142 -7.75 12.34 19.80
CA GLN A 142 -6.86 11.22 19.51
C GLN A 142 -6.12 10.73 20.77
N ASN A 143 -5.75 11.63 21.67
CA ASN A 143 -5.01 11.31 22.91
C ASN A 143 -5.92 11.10 24.14
N ASP A 144 -7.24 11.12 23.96
CA ASP A 144 -8.18 10.89 25.05
C ASP A 144 -8.01 9.47 25.59
N PRO A 145 -7.84 9.29 26.93
CA PRO A 145 -7.62 7.98 27.51
C PRO A 145 -8.73 6.97 27.23
N ALA A 146 -9.99 7.42 27.17
CA ALA A 146 -11.11 6.55 26.87
C ALA A 146 -11.09 6.07 25.41
N VAL A 147 -10.70 6.94 24.48
CA VAL A 147 -10.51 6.57 23.07
C VAL A 147 -9.37 5.57 22.94
N GLN A 148 -8.24 5.80 23.60
CA GLN A 148 -7.08 4.90 23.56
C GLN A 148 -7.39 3.53 24.20
N GLU A 149 -8.18 3.48 25.25
CA GLU A 149 -8.63 2.22 25.85
C GLU A 149 -9.49 1.40 24.88
N VAL A 150 -10.43 2.03 24.18
CA VAL A 150 -11.28 1.37 23.18
C VAL A 150 -10.42 0.87 22.00
N VAL A 151 -9.49 1.70 21.52
CA VAL A 151 -8.56 1.33 20.45
C VAL A 151 -7.74 0.10 20.84
N SER A 152 -7.22 0.06 22.07
CA SER A 152 -6.46 -1.08 22.58
C SER A 152 -7.30 -2.36 22.65
N LYS A 153 -8.51 -2.28 23.20
CA LYS A 153 -9.45 -3.41 23.26
C LYS A 153 -9.78 -3.96 21.86
N VAL A 154 -10.03 -3.07 20.89
CA VAL A 154 -10.30 -3.48 19.51
C VAL A 154 -9.06 -4.10 18.87
N ALA A 155 -7.87 -3.53 19.10
CA ALA A 155 -6.62 -4.09 18.60
C ALA A 155 -6.37 -5.50 19.14
N GLU A 156 -6.59 -5.72 20.44
CA GLU A 156 -6.49 -7.03 21.07
C GLU A 156 -7.49 -8.03 20.49
N ALA A 157 -8.74 -7.61 20.31
CA ALA A 157 -9.79 -8.47 19.73
C ALA A 157 -9.49 -8.86 18.27
N LEU A 158 -8.89 -7.96 17.49
CA LEU A 158 -8.48 -8.24 16.11
C LEU A 158 -7.24 -9.14 16.03
N GLY A 159 -6.31 -9.03 16.99
CA GLY A 159 -5.06 -9.79 17.01
C GLY A 159 -4.36 -9.78 15.64
N ASP A 160 -4.02 -10.97 15.15
CA ASP A 160 -3.37 -11.17 13.84
C ASP A 160 -4.35 -11.21 12.65
N THR A 161 -5.65 -11.01 12.88
CA THR A 161 -6.67 -11.10 11.83
C THR A 161 -7.05 -9.75 11.24
N GLY A 162 -6.66 -8.65 11.88
CA GLY A 162 -7.02 -7.32 11.43
C GLY A 162 -6.19 -6.22 12.10
N ARG A 163 -6.61 -4.98 11.89
CA ARG A 163 -6.00 -3.82 12.54
C ARG A 163 -7.01 -2.69 12.70
N ILE A 164 -6.77 -1.84 13.67
CA ILE A 164 -7.43 -0.54 13.81
C ILE A 164 -6.40 0.58 13.57
N LEU A 165 -6.84 1.67 12.96
CA LEU A 165 -6.04 2.87 12.74
C LEU A 165 -6.88 4.10 13.09
N VAL A 166 -6.44 4.87 14.05
CA VAL A 166 -7.02 6.19 14.38
C VAL A 166 -6.00 7.25 14.03
N ARG A 167 -6.38 8.24 13.23
CA ARG A 167 -5.48 9.31 12.82
C ARG A 167 -6.22 10.62 12.55
N GLU A 168 -5.52 11.71 12.65
CA GLU A 168 -6.02 13.00 12.19
C GLU A 168 -6.21 12.99 10.65
N SER A 169 -7.30 13.60 10.17
CA SER A 169 -7.44 13.91 8.75
C SER A 169 -6.56 15.11 8.39
N GLY A 170 -5.86 15.02 7.27
CA GLY A 170 -5.06 16.12 6.73
C GLY A 170 -5.87 17.20 6.02
N THR A 171 -7.21 17.08 6.01
CA THR A 171 -8.14 18.05 5.41
C THR A 171 -8.97 18.72 6.48
#